data_54a9d9acaf3be818b2df5aa5f6e977e0
#
_entry.id   54a9d9acaf3be818b2df5aa5f6e977e0
#
_cell.length_a   1.000
_cell.length_b   1.000
_cell.length_c   1.000
_cell.angle_alpha   90.00
_cell.angle_beta   90.00
_cell.angle_gamma   90.00
#
_symmetry.space_group_name_H-M   'P 1'
#
loop_
_entity.id
_entity.type
_entity.pdbx_description
1 polymer ?
#
loop_
_entity_poly.entity_id
_entity_poly.type
_entity_poly.pdbx_seq_one_letter_code
_entity_poly.pdbx_strand_id
1 'polypeptide(L)'
;MSKRSRACEFSQKERKEIYERDYGCIFCRKNYRMERADAYTTGIFETMHYIPRSQGGLGIARNAAIGCKYHHMLLDNSEHRAEMKEIFRAYLSRMYPDWNEEDLVYDKRKG
;
A
#
# COMPACT_ATOMS: atom_id res chain seq x y z
N MET A 1 16.22 14.40 -8.66
CA MET A 1 14.98 13.59 -8.66
C MET A 1 13.90 14.35 -9.43
N SER A 2 13.16 13.66 -10.30
CA SER A 2 12.09 14.29 -11.07
C SER A 2 10.89 14.61 -10.18
N LYS A 3 9.99 15.46 -10.70
CA LYS A 3 8.73 15.76 -9.98
C LYS A 3 7.90 14.50 -9.78
N ARG A 4 7.88 13.64 -10.81
CA ARG A 4 7.15 12.37 -10.73
C ARG A 4 7.72 11.47 -9.64
N SER A 5 9.04 11.31 -9.60
CA SER A 5 9.68 10.48 -8.58
C SER A 5 9.39 10.99 -7.18
N ARG A 6 9.45 12.31 -6.99
CA ARG A 6 9.14 12.90 -5.68
C ARG A 6 7.71 12.69 -5.27
N ALA A 7 6.78 12.85 -6.22
CA ALA A 7 5.36 12.68 -5.94
C ALA A 7 5.01 11.24 -5.56
N CYS A 8 5.79 10.28 -6.04
CA CYS A 8 5.57 8.85 -5.78
C CYS A 8 6.28 8.33 -4.53
N GLU A 9 7.10 9.15 -3.88
CA GLU A 9 7.74 8.78 -2.63
C GLU A 9 6.88 9.17 -1.44
N PHE A 10 6.87 8.32 -0.41
CA PHE A 10 6.19 8.65 0.83
C PHE A 10 7.04 9.62 1.65
N SER A 11 6.49 10.79 1.98
CA SER A 11 7.13 11.70 2.92
C SER A 11 7.04 11.12 4.32
N GLN A 12 7.82 11.67 5.26
CA GLN A 12 7.73 11.25 6.66
C GLN A 12 6.34 11.49 7.22
N LYS A 13 5.71 12.58 6.82
CA LYS A 13 4.34 12.90 7.26
C LYS A 13 3.36 11.83 6.79
N GLU A 14 3.44 11.43 5.51
CA GLU A 14 2.56 10.39 4.97
C GLU A 14 2.81 9.04 5.65
N ARG A 15 4.09 8.68 5.85
CA ARG A 15 4.42 7.42 6.52
C ARG A 15 3.86 7.36 7.94
N LYS A 16 3.96 8.46 8.66
CA LYS A 16 3.44 8.53 10.03
C LYS A 16 1.91 8.35 10.02
N GLU A 17 1.23 9.05 9.12
CA GLU A 17 -0.23 8.96 9.00
C GLU A 17 -0.67 7.53 8.69
N ILE A 18 0.02 6.88 7.76
CA ILE A 18 -0.29 5.50 7.37
C ILE A 18 -0.07 4.55 8.56
N TYR A 19 1.03 4.71 9.27
CA TYR A 19 1.34 3.88 10.43
C TYR A 19 0.30 4.02 11.53
N GLU A 20 -0.09 5.25 11.82
CA GLU A 20 -1.07 5.53 12.87
C GLU A 20 -2.46 5.02 12.48
N ARG A 21 -2.79 5.05 11.19
CA ARG A 21 -4.06 4.54 10.70
C ARG A 21 -4.15 3.02 10.75
N ASP A 22 -3.07 2.34 10.30
CA ASP A 22 -3.11 0.90 10.06
C ASP A 22 -2.70 0.04 11.24
N TYR A 23 -1.77 0.49 12.06
CA TYR A 23 -1.31 -0.24 13.26
C TYR A 23 -0.76 -1.63 12.98
N GLY A 24 -0.27 -1.87 11.80
CA GLY A 24 0.29 -3.17 11.42
C GLY A 24 -0.20 -3.58 10.05
N CYS A 25 0.16 -4.80 9.66
CA CYS A 25 -0.15 -5.32 8.32
C CYS A 25 -1.65 -5.53 8.13
N ILE A 26 -2.20 -4.93 7.08
CA ILE A 26 -3.63 -5.06 6.78
C ILE A 26 -4.02 -6.50 6.41
N PHE A 27 -3.09 -7.27 5.88
CA PHE A 27 -3.34 -8.67 5.49
C PHE A 27 -3.22 -9.62 6.68
N CYS A 28 -2.26 -9.41 7.58
CA CYS A 28 -2.15 -10.20 8.81
C CYS A 28 -3.40 -10.06 9.66
N ARG A 29 -3.95 -8.86 9.72
CA ARG A 29 -5.15 -8.58 10.50
C ARG A 29 -6.35 -9.41 10.03
N LYS A 30 -6.35 -9.78 8.75
CA LYS A 30 -7.39 -10.61 8.16
C LYS A 30 -7.03 -12.10 8.14
N ASN A 31 -5.91 -12.46 8.74
CA ASN A 31 -5.39 -13.83 8.69
C ASN A 31 -5.27 -14.35 7.25
N TYR A 32 -4.91 -13.46 6.34
CA TYR A 32 -4.85 -13.81 4.93
C TYR A 32 -3.64 -14.69 4.64
N ARG A 33 -3.90 -15.92 4.22
CA ARG A 33 -2.87 -16.91 3.80
C ARG A 33 -1.69 -16.99 4.74
N MET A 34 -1.97 -17.22 6.02
CA MET A 34 -0.95 -17.24 7.06
C MET A 34 -0.22 -18.57 7.19
N GLU A 35 -0.63 -19.60 6.46
CA GLU A 35 -0.11 -20.95 6.63
C GLU A 35 1.39 -21.09 6.37
N ARG A 36 1.98 -20.21 5.58
CA ARG A 36 3.42 -20.20 5.32
C ARG A 36 4.13 -18.99 5.91
N ALA A 37 3.43 -18.22 6.71
CA ALA A 37 3.99 -17.02 7.31
C ALA A 37 4.94 -17.40 8.45
N ASP A 38 6.04 -16.66 8.59
CA ASP A 38 6.96 -16.85 9.69
C ASP A 38 7.01 -15.58 10.55
N ALA A 39 7.46 -15.75 11.80
CA ALA A 39 7.47 -14.65 12.76
C ALA A 39 8.42 -13.52 12.35
N TYR A 40 9.50 -13.87 11.68
CA TYR A 40 10.49 -12.87 11.28
C TYR A 40 9.92 -11.90 10.22
N THR A 41 9.43 -12.46 9.09
CA THR A 41 8.94 -11.62 8.01
C THR A 41 7.62 -10.93 8.33
N THR A 42 6.77 -11.54 9.15
CA THR A 42 5.52 -10.88 9.56
C THR A 42 5.76 -9.78 10.59
N GLY A 43 6.95 -9.74 11.20
CA GLY A 43 7.32 -8.70 12.14
C GLY A 43 8.01 -7.49 11.51
N ILE A 44 8.29 -7.54 10.20
CA ILE A 44 8.93 -6.43 9.48
C ILE A 44 7.84 -5.69 8.71
N PHE A 45 7.61 -4.43 9.06
CA PHE A 45 6.55 -3.63 8.44
C PHE A 45 7.10 -2.74 7.34
N GLU A 46 6.37 -2.68 6.23
CA GLU A 46 6.73 -1.89 5.06
C GLU A 46 5.52 -1.10 4.59
N THR A 47 5.76 0.02 3.93
CA THR A 47 4.68 0.83 3.35
C THR A 47 4.50 0.40 1.90
N MET A 48 3.31 -0.10 1.58
CA MET A 48 3.01 -0.61 0.23
C MET A 48 2.24 0.43 -0.57
N HIS A 49 2.53 0.50 -1.87
CA HIS A 49 1.72 1.27 -2.82
C HIS A 49 0.57 0.40 -3.32
N TYR A 50 -0.64 0.94 -3.36
CA TYR A 50 -1.76 0.26 -4.02
C TYR A 50 -1.57 0.29 -5.53
N ILE A 51 -1.37 1.48 -6.11
CA ILE A 51 -0.92 1.62 -7.49
C ILE A 51 0.59 1.77 -7.44
N PRO A 52 1.35 0.89 -8.10
CA PRO A 52 2.82 0.88 -7.99
C PRO A 52 3.47 2.18 -8.49
N ARG A 53 4.63 2.51 -7.91
CA ARG A 53 5.44 3.64 -8.38
C ARG A 53 5.72 3.56 -9.88
N SER A 54 5.96 2.35 -10.39
CA SER A 54 6.25 2.13 -11.80
C SER A 54 5.12 2.59 -12.69
N GLN A 55 3.90 2.64 -12.16
CA GLN A 55 2.72 3.11 -12.87
C GLN A 55 2.32 4.53 -12.47
N GLY A 56 3.21 5.23 -11.78
CA GLY A 56 2.95 6.59 -11.34
C GLY A 56 2.15 6.70 -10.05
N GLY A 57 2.05 5.61 -9.29
CA GLY A 57 1.32 5.61 -8.03
C GLY A 57 1.90 6.58 -7.02
N LEU A 58 1.07 7.48 -6.49
CA LEU A 58 1.50 8.52 -5.58
C LEU A 58 1.89 7.98 -4.21
N GLY A 59 2.83 8.67 -3.55
CA GLY A 59 3.24 8.35 -2.18
C GLY A 59 2.37 9.07 -1.16
N ILE A 60 1.10 8.71 -1.12
CA ILE A 60 0.11 9.33 -0.24
C ILE A 60 -0.69 8.25 0.50
N ALA A 61 -1.27 8.62 1.63
CA ALA A 61 -2.03 7.67 2.46
C ALA A 61 -3.16 7.00 1.69
N ARG A 62 -3.80 7.71 0.78
CA ARG A 62 -4.90 7.16 -0.02
C ARG A 62 -4.47 6.09 -1.01
N ASN A 63 -3.16 5.97 -1.25
CA ASN A 63 -2.59 4.97 -2.17
C ASN A 63 -1.69 3.98 -1.44
N ALA A 64 -1.89 3.80 -0.15
CA ALA A 64 -0.92 3.06 0.64
C ALA A 64 -1.56 2.30 1.79
N ALA A 65 -0.83 1.29 2.25
CA ALA A 65 -1.15 0.61 3.49
C ALA A 65 0.10 -0.07 4.02
N ILE A 66 0.11 -0.35 5.31
CA ILE A 66 1.19 -1.12 5.92
C ILE A 66 1.00 -2.58 5.58
N GLY A 67 2.07 -3.22 5.12
CA GLY A 67 2.12 -4.66 4.94
C GLY A 67 3.36 -5.18 5.62
N CYS A 68 3.32 -6.42 6.07
CA CYS A 68 4.54 -7.05 6.55
C CYS A 68 5.35 -7.54 5.34
N LYS A 69 6.61 -7.83 5.57
CA LYS A 69 7.49 -8.29 4.48
C LYS A 69 6.94 -9.52 3.78
N TYR A 70 6.38 -10.46 4.53
CA TYR A 70 5.78 -11.67 3.96
C TYR A 70 4.65 -11.34 2.98
N HIS A 71 3.68 -10.52 3.41
CA HIS A 71 2.54 -10.18 2.54
C HIS A 71 2.93 -9.23 1.42
N HIS A 72 3.90 -8.35 1.64
CA HIS A 72 4.38 -7.47 0.58
C HIS A 72 5.00 -8.28 -0.55
N MET A 73 5.77 -9.32 -0.21
CA MET A 73 6.34 -10.23 -1.20
C MET A 73 5.27 -11.01 -1.95
N LEU A 74 4.22 -11.46 -1.24
CA LEU A 74 3.10 -12.14 -1.90
C LEU A 74 2.38 -11.21 -2.87
N LEU A 75 2.17 -9.96 -2.47
CA LEU A 75 1.51 -8.97 -3.33
C LEU A 75 2.31 -8.74 -4.60
N ASP A 76 3.63 -8.64 -4.49
CA ASP A 76 4.48 -8.31 -5.63
C ASP A 76 4.79 -9.50 -6.52
N ASN A 77 4.88 -10.71 -5.96
CA ASN A 77 5.49 -11.83 -6.66
C ASN A 77 4.67 -13.12 -6.71
N SER A 78 3.41 -13.09 -6.30
CA SER A 78 2.64 -14.33 -6.27
C SER A 78 1.40 -14.28 -7.16
N GLU A 79 0.81 -15.46 -7.35
CA GLU A 79 -0.46 -15.62 -8.07
C GLU A 79 -1.64 -15.01 -7.33
N HIS A 80 -1.44 -14.62 -6.08
CA HIS A 80 -2.49 -14.05 -5.23
C HIS A 80 -2.62 -12.54 -5.37
N ARG A 81 -1.85 -11.93 -6.24
CA ARG A 81 -1.82 -10.47 -6.40
C ARG A 81 -3.20 -9.87 -6.64
N ALA A 82 -3.97 -10.45 -7.56
CA ALA A 82 -5.29 -9.90 -7.90
C ALA A 82 -6.23 -9.91 -6.71
N GLU A 83 -6.25 -11.00 -5.96
CA GLU A 83 -7.07 -11.11 -4.76
C GLU A 83 -6.61 -10.13 -3.68
N MET A 84 -5.30 -10.02 -3.49
CA MET A 84 -4.73 -9.10 -2.50
C MET A 84 -5.01 -7.64 -2.87
N LYS A 85 -4.97 -7.30 -4.16
CA LYS A 85 -5.31 -5.97 -4.62
C LYS A 85 -6.78 -5.63 -4.31
N GLU A 86 -7.67 -6.60 -4.42
CA GLU A 86 -9.07 -6.38 -4.06
C GLU A 86 -9.23 -6.12 -2.56
N ILE A 87 -8.51 -6.86 -1.73
CA ILE A 87 -8.51 -6.62 -0.28
C ILE A 87 -8.01 -5.23 0.04
N PHE A 88 -6.92 -4.83 -0.62
CA PHE A 88 -6.30 -3.52 -0.45
C PHE A 88 -7.28 -2.41 -0.89
N ARG A 89 -7.89 -2.58 -2.05
CA ARG A 89 -8.87 -1.63 -2.57
C ARG A 89 -10.05 -1.46 -1.63
N ALA A 90 -10.60 -2.57 -1.15
CA ALA A 90 -11.74 -2.54 -0.23
C ALA A 90 -11.38 -1.81 1.07
N TYR A 91 -10.16 -2.03 1.57
CA TYR A 91 -9.68 -1.36 2.77
C TYR A 91 -9.65 0.16 2.57
N LEU A 92 -9.02 0.62 1.47
CA LEU A 92 -8.89 2.05 1.20
C LEU A 92 -10.25 2.70 0.95
N SER A 93 -11.15 2.00 0.26
CA SER A 93 -12.50 2.50 0.00
C SER A 93 -13.29 2.72 1.29
N ARG A 94 -13.07 1.87 2.29
CA ARG A 94 -13.73 2.02 3.59
C ARG A 94 -13.14 3.16 4.40
N MET A 95 -11.83 3.35 4.28
CA MET A 95 -11.14 4.43 5.01
C MET A 95 -11.48 5.81 4.46
N TYR A 96 -11.71 5.90 3.16
CA TYR A 96 -11.94 7.18 2.49
C TYR A 96 -13.19 7.09 1.63
N PRO A 97 -14.34 7.62 2.11
CA PRO A 97 -15.61 7.50 1.36
C PRO A 97 -15.60 8.08 -0.05
N ASP A 98 -14.75 9.09 -0.27
CA ASP A 98 -14.61 9.74 -1.58
C ASP A 98 -13.44 9.17 -2.40
N TRP A 99 -12.94 8.00 -2.01
CA TRP A 99 -11.75 7.41 -2.63
C TRP A 99 -12.00 7.05 -4.10
N ASN A 100 -11.03 7.43 -4.96
CA ASN A 100 -11.12 7.22 -6.40
C ASN A 100 -9.71 6.90 -6.92
N GLU A 101 -9.59 5.81 -7.64
CA GLU A 101 -8.30 5.36 -8.16
C GLU A 101 -7.66 6.38 -9.11
N GLU A 102 -8.46 7.15 -9.81
CA GLU A 102 -7.93 8.16 -10.74
C GLU A 102 -7.11 9.24 -10.03
N ASP A 103 -7.36 9.45 -8.75
CA ASP A 103 -6.65 10.46 -7.96
C ASP A 103 -5.32 9.94 -7.40
N LEU A 104 -4.99 8.68 -7.64
CA LEU A 104 -3.83 8.03 -7.01
C LEU A 104 -2.58 8.00 -7.88
N VAL A 105 -2.65 8.54 -9.09
CA VAL A 105 -1.52 8.50 -10.03
C VAL A 105 -1.04 9.91 -10.32
N TYR A 106 0.26 10.01 -10.57
CA TYR A 106 0.87 11.29 -10.93
C TYR A 106 0.34 11.77 -12.27
N ASP A 107 -0.09 13.03 -12.30
CA ASP A 107 -0.54 13.71 -13.50
C ASP A 107 0.15 15.06 -13.56
N LYS A 108 1.08 15.21 -14.51
CA LYS A 108 1.85 16.45 -14.64
C LYS A 108 0.98 17.67 -14.95
N ARG A 109 -0.23 17.45 -15.45
CA ARG A 109 -1.16 18.54 -15.74
C ARG A 109 -1.83 19.10 -14.48
N LYS A 110 -1.79 18.34 -13.38
CA LYS A 110 -2.37 18.78 -12.11
C LYS A 110 -1.33 19.39 -11.18
N GLY A 111 -0.09 19.22 -11.47
CA GLY A 111 0.96 19.64 -10.60
C GLY A 111 2.11 20.27 -11.29
#